data_71f6db3396681c67cf0d94be4bc167a0
#
_entry.id   71f6db3396681c67cf0d94be4bc167a0
#
_cell.length_a   1.000
_cell.length_b   1.000
_cell.length_c   1.000
_cell.angle_alpha   90.00
_cell.angle_beta   90.00
_cell.angle_gamma   90.00
#
_symmetry.space_group_name_H-M   'P 1'
#
loop_
_entity.id
_entity.type
_entity.pdbx_description
1 polymer ?
#
loop_
_entity_poly.entity_id
_entity_poly.type
_entity_poly.pdbx_seq_one_letter_code
_entity_poly.pdbx_strand_id
1 'polypeptide(L)'
;MSNNRRQFLKNSIGTAAAAGFATFPAIANMPVDSTLKNGKNKHWVWINPNQKEEVAVLKKRYKVFYDAGIRGILFEADSEKHYTEAKNAGLEAHRWNWTMNRGDVLKQHPEWSAISRTGDSCVTKPPYVGYYKWLCPSKPEVQDFLKNEADTILSKKYIDGLHLDYIRFCDVVLPLNLWDTYKLDQRTELPAYDFCYCKTCRDAYAAKTGNDPLSLRYPDAQVSWRLFRYNAINNVVNQLAVVAHQHNKKISAAVFPIPELARRMVRQDWTNWNLDMVFPMIYHGFYQEKVAWIGDAVAEGVRFLEDGVPLYAGLFLSDFNNQSELASGIKYALDNKAAGICFFGGVTDEVLATLKQATS
;
A
#
# COMPACT_ATOMS: atom_id res chain seq x y z
N MET A 1 3.95 -24.38 27.38
CA MET A 1 5.13 -23.55 27.69
C MET A 1 5.50 -22.84 26.40
N SER A 2 4.96 -21.63 26.23
CA SER A 2 5.14 -20.80 25.02
C SER A 2 6.30 -19.83 25.29
N ASN A 3 7.51 -20.17 24.87
CA ASN A 3 8.64 -19.26 24.93
C ASN A 3 8.62 -18.36 23.70
N ASN A 4 8.42 -17.08 23.97
CA ASN A 4 8.20 -16.00 23.06
C ASN A 4 9.45 -15.76 22.18
N ARG A 5 9.39 -15.99 20.87
CA ARG A 5 10.45 -15.75 19.89
C ARG A 5 11.04 -14.33 19.95
N ARG A 6 10.25 -13.36 20.41
CA ARG A 6 10.68 -11.96 20.61
C ARG A 6 11.71 -11.81 21.74
N GLN A 7 11.65 -12.63 22.78
CA GLN A 7 12.60 -12.60 23.91
C GLN A 7 13.96 -13.18 23.52
N PHE A 8 13.99 -14.16 22.60
CA PHE A 8 15.21 -14.72 22.07
C PHE A 8 16.02 -13.72 21.24
N LEU A 9 15.36 -12.91 20.42
CA LEU A 9 16.02 -11.87 19.60
C LEU A 9 16.54 -10.69 20.43
N LYS A 10 15.91 -10.36 21.56
CA LYS A 10 16.38 -9.31 22.48
C LYS A 10 17.62 -9.70 23.29
N ASN A 11 17.81 -10.98 23.55
CA ASN A 11 18.93 -11.49 24.35
C ASN A 11 20.19 -11.81 23.57
N SER A 12 20.18 -11.71 22.23
CA SER A 12 21.32 -12.00 21.36
C SER A 12 22.15 -10.75 21.00
N ILE A 13 21.82 -9.58 21.54
CA ILE A 13 22.58 -8.33 21.33
C ILE A 13 23.30 -7.98 22.65
N GLY A 14 24.33 -8.73 22.93
CA GLY A 14 25.28 -8.48 24.00
C GLY A 14 26.71 -8.42 23.44
N THR A 15 27.32 -7.25 23.57
CA THR A 15 28.75 -6.94 23.34
C THR A 15 29.23 -6.79 21.90
N ALA A 16 29.13 -5.57 21.35
CA ALA A 16 30.14 -4.97 20.48
C ALA A 16 30.04 -3.43 20.52
N ALA A 17 31.08 -2.81 21.02
CA ALA A 17 31.64 -1.48 20.82
C ALA A 17 30.72 -0.26 20.57
N ALA A 18 30.85 0.71 21.47
CA ALA A 18 30.32 2.06 21.40
C ALA A 18 30.73 2.80 20.11
N ALA A 19 29.76 3.13 19.30
CA ALA A 19 29.77 4.22 18.34
C ALA A 19 28.42 4.93 18.44
N GLY A 20 28.44 6.25 18.66
CA GLY A 20 27.33 7.09 19.09
C GLY A 20 26.02 6.87 18.36
N PHE A 21 25.05 6.35 19.05
CA PHE A 21 23.67 6.38 18.62
C PHE A 21 23.04 7.69 19.08
N ALA A 22 22.67 8.52 18.12
CA ALA A 22 21.76 9.62 18.40
C ALA A 22 20.46 9.01 18.96
N THR A 23 20.13 9.37 20.20
CA THR A 23 18.86 9.03 20.83
C THR A 23 17.74 9.73 20.08
N PHE A 24 16.95 8.99 19.33
CA PHE A 24 15.68 9.49 18.81
C PHE A 24 14.75 9.76 19.99
N PRO A 25 14.06 10.92 20.05
CA PRO A 25 13.05 11.16 21.07
C PRO A 25 11.97 10.09 20.95
N ALA A 26 11.57 9.53 22.09
CA ALA A 26 10.46 8.62 22.18
C ALA A 26 9.22 9.27 21.54
N ILE A 27 8.67 8.65 20.49
CA ILE A 27 7.44 9.09 19.87
C ILE A 27 6.36 8.97 20.95
N ALA A 28 5.80 10.11 21.35
CA ALA A 28 4.67 10.16 22.28
C ALA A 28 3.54 9.32 21.66
N ASN A 29 3.00 8.38 22.45
CA ASN A 29 1.84 7.59 22.09
C ASN A 29 0.71 8.54 21.68
N MET A 30 0.41 8.62 20.38
CA MET A 30 -0.83 9.23 19.92
C MET A 30 -1.98 8.41 20.49
N PRO A 31 -3.05 9.03 21.01
CA PRO A 31 -4.16 8.29 21.58
C PRO A 31 -4.76 7.39 20.50
N VAL A 32 -4.83 6.09 20.78
CA VAL A 32 -5.60 5.12 20.01
C VAL A 32 -7.02 5.70 19.85
N ASP A 33 -7.48 5.86 18.62
CA ASP A 33 -8.81 6.41 18.29
C ASP A 33 -9.86 5.59 19.05
N SER A 34 -10.41 6.19 20.11
CA SER A 34 -11.39 5.57 21.00
C SER A 34 -12.73 5.27 20.30
N THR A 35 -12.91 5.66 19.03
CA THR A 35 -14.14 5.42 18.24
C THR A 35 -14.31 3.95 17.86
N LEU A 36 -13.27 3.11 17.94
CA LEU A 36 -13.39 1.65 17.80
C LEU A 36 -14.20 0.99 18.93
N LYS A 37 -14.44 1.69 20.03
CA LYS A 37 -15.26 1.18 21.16
C LYS A 37 -16.77 1.26 20.91
N ASN A 38 -17.24 1.93 19.87
CA ASN A 38 -18.68 2.17 19.62
C ASN A 38 -19.24 1.37 18.41
N GLY A 39 -18.74 0.18 18.10
CA GLY A 39 -19.45 -0.85 17.33
C GLY A 39 -19.84 -0.51 15.87
N LYS A 40 -19.36 0.60 15.28
CA LYS A 40 -19.62 0.92 13.89
C LYS A 40 -18.33 0.88 13.08
N ASN A 41 -18.24 -0.09 12.17
CA ASN A 41 -17.15 -0.19 11.22
C ASN A 41 -17.04 1.10 10.39
N LYS A 42 -15.81 1.54 10.11
CA LYS A 42 -15.55 2.63 9.17
C LYS A 42 -15.36 2.03 7.78
N HIS A 43 -16.05 2.54 6.77
CA HIS A 43 -15.87 2.10 5.39
C HIS A 43 -15.25 3.22 4.55
N TRP A 44 -14.57 2.84 3.48
CA TRP A 44 -13.80 3.74 2.63
C TRP A 44 -14.11 3.51 1.15
N VAL A 45 -13.74 4.47 0.31
CA VAL A 45 -13.85 4.34 -1.15
C VAL A 45 -12.62 4.97 -1.81
N TRP A 46 -12.11 4.35 -2.89
CA TRP A 46 -11.17 4.98 -3.81
C TRP A 46 -11.93 5.73 -4.89
N ILE A 47 -11.60 6.99 -5.11
CA ILE A 47 -12.28 7.85 -6.10
C ILE A 47 -11.26 8.62 -6.92
N ASN A 48 -11.44 8.60 -8.25
CA ASN A 48 -10.83 9.59 -9.13
C ASN A 48 -11.79 10.78 -9.22
N PRO A 49 -11.43 11.99 -8.68
CA PRO A 49 -12.34 13.10 -8.61
C PRO A 49 -12.56 13.75 -9.98
N ASN A 50 -13.81 13.83 -10.41
CA ASN A 50 -14.18 14.53 -11.64
C ASN A 50 -14.16 16.06 -11.41
N GLN A 51 -13.14 16.73 -11.93
CA GLN A 51 -12.95 18.18 -11.76
C GLN A 51 -14.10 19.03 -12.34
N LYS A 52 -14.91 18.49 -13.24
CA LYS A 52 -16.04 19.20 -13.87
C LYS A 52 -17.34 19.09 -13.06
N GLU A 53 -17.36 18.27 -12.02
CA GLU A 53 -18.57 17.98 -11.27
C GLU A 53 -19.00 19.16 -10.40
N GLU A 54 -20.30 19.46 -10.40
CA GLU A 54 -20.88 20.56 -9.66
C GLU A 54 -20.91 20.30 -8.15
N VAL A 55 -20.70 21.34 -7.35
CA VAL A 55 -20.66 21.24 -5.88
C VAL A 55 -21.96 20.67 -5.30
N ALA A 56 -23.12 21.01 -5.88
CA ALA A 56 -24.41 20.49 -5.43
C ALA A 56 -24.51 18.95 -5.58
N VAL A 57 -23.92 18.39 -6.64
CA VAL A 57 -23.86 16.95 -6.88
C VAL A 57 -22.93 16.28 -5.85
N LEU A 58 -21.78 16.91 -5.57
CA LEU A 58 -20.83 16.42 -4.58
C LEU A 58 -21.45 16.35 -3.18
N LYS A 59 -22.10 17.42 -2.75
CA LYS A 59 -22.82 17.49 -1.46
C LYS A 59 -23.82 16.34 -1.30
N LYS A 60 -24.65 16.10 -2.33
CA LYS A 60 -25.64 15.03 -2.31
C LYS A 60 -24.94 13.66 -2.22
N ARG A 61 -23.93 13.41 -3.06
CA ARG A 61 -23.20 12.13 -3.08
C ARG A 61 -22.54 11.84 -1.74
N TYR A 62 -21.79 12.77 -1.20
CA TYR A 62 -21.03 12.50 0.03
C TYR A 62 -21.94 12.37 1.26
N LYS A 63 -23.09 13.07 1.25
CA LYS A 63 -24.12 12.78 2.27
C LYS A 63 -24.65 11.36 2.15
N VAL A 64 -24.96 10.89 0.95
CA VAL A 64 -25.42 9.50 0.72
C VAL A 64 -24.35 8.49 1.16
N PHE A 65 -23.07 8.77 0.90
CA PHE A 65 -21.96 7.94 1.37
C PHE A 65 -21.92 7.88 2.91
N TYR A 66 -21.97 9.03 3.55
CA TYR A 66 -22.00 9.11 5.01
C TYR A 66 -23.18 8.35 5.61
N ASP A 67 -24.38 8.52 5.07
CA ASP A 67 -25.60 7.85 5.52
C ASP A 67 -25.55 6.32 5.27
N ALA A 68 -24.67 5.86 4.36
CA ALA A 68 -24.44 4.45 4.08
C ALA A 68 -23.31 3.81 4.93
N GLY A 69 -22.65 4.56 5.80
CA GLY A 69 -21.57 4.04 6.64
C GLY A 69 -20.17 4.28 6.09
N ILE A 70 -20.02 4.90 4.91
CA ILE A 70 -18.70 5.39 4.46
C ILE A 70 -18.23 6.47 5.44
N ARG A 71 -16.95 6.45 5.79
CA ARG A 71 -16.34 7.41 6.72
C ARG A 71 -15.08 8.05 6.15
N GLY A 72 -14.60 7.58 5.01
CA GLY A 72 -13.44 8.18 4.36
C GLY A 72 -13.39 7.97 2.86
N ILE A 73 -12.69 8.85 2.18
CA ILE A 73 -12.45 8.82 0.74
C ILE A 73 -10.97 8.97 0.46
N LEU A 74 -10.46 8.13 -0.44
CA LEU A 74 -9.11 8.15 -0.97
C LEU A 74 -9.16 8.75 -2.38
N PHE A 75 -8.79 10.02 -2.52
CA PHE A 75 -8.87 10.76 -3.79
C PHE A 75 -7.56 10.66 -4.58
N GLU A 76 -7.63 10.13 -5.83
CA GLU A 76 -6.47 9.94 -6.71
C GLU A 76 -5.84 11.26 -7.17
N ALA A 77 -6.62 12.31 -7.32
CA ALA A 77 -6.15 13.62 -7.73
C ALA A 77 -6.48 14.72 -6.71
N ASP A 78 -5.73 15.80 -6.78
CA ASP A 78 -5.99 16.99 -5.98
C ASP A 78 -7.21 17.74 -6.52
N SER A 79 -8.17 18.02 -5.65
CA SER A 79 -9.37 18.77 -5.95
C SER A 79 -9.98 19.36 -4.69
N GLU A 80 -9.58 20.57 -4.33
CA GLU A 80 -10.02 21.22 -3.09
C GLU A 80 -11.53 21.14 -2.87
N LYS A 81 -12.34 21.33 -3.93
CA LYS A 81 -13.81 21.24 -3.81
C LYS A 81 -14.30 19.85 -3.38
N HIS A 82 -13.68 18.77 -3.92
CA HIS A 82 -14.06 17.41 -3.54
C HIS A 82 -13.70 17.10 -2.09
N TYR A 83 -12.48 17.46 -1.66
CA TYR A 83 -12.04 17.28 -0.29
C TYR A 83 -12.88 18.09 0.69
N THR A 84 -13.14 19.37 0.37
CA THR A 84 -13.96 20.27 1.20
C THR A 84 -15.38 19.72 1.36
N GLU A 85 -16.03 19.30 0.28
CA GLU A 85 -17.40 18.78 0.36
C GLU A 85 -17.46 17.39 1.03
N ALA A 86 -16.45 16.56 0.90
CA ALA A 86 -16.35 15.31 1.66
C ALA A 86 -16.26 15.59 3.17
N LYS A 87 -15.39 16.52 3.57
CA LYS A 87 -15.24 16.94 4.97
C LYS A 87 -16.50 17.59 5.52
N ASN A 88 -17.17 18.43 4.74
CA ASN A 88 -18.47 19.03 5.12
C ASN A 88 -19.55 17.97 5.35
N ALA A 89 -19.47 16.82 4.67
CA ALA A 89 -20.34 15.68 4.90
C ALA A 89 -19.92 14.78 6.08
N GLY A 90 -18.80 15.08 6.76
CA GLY A 90 -18.27 14.30 7.89
C GLY A 90 -17.37 13.13 7.49
N LEU A 91 -16.82 13.15 6.27
CA LEU A 91 -15.91 12.12 5.77
C LEU A 91 -14.44 12.56 5.93
N GLU A 92 -13.56 11.65 6.27
CA GLU A 92 -12.11 11.85 6.14
C GLU A 92 -11.74 11.87 4.63
N ALA A 93 -10.84 12.78 4.24
CA ALA A 93 -10.45 12.98 2.84
C ALA A 93 -8.93 12.86 2.69
N HIS A 94 -8.45 11.74 2.18
CA HIS A 94 -7.03 11.47 2.01
C HIS A 94 -6.60 11.58 0.55
N ARG A 95 -5.35 12.01 0.32
CA ARG A 95 -4.74 12.03 -1.01
C ARG A 95 -4.22 10.63 -1.36
N TRP A 96 -4.81 9.97 -2.34
CA TRP A 96 -4.33 8.73 -2.93
C TRP A 96 -3.24 9.06 -3.96
N ASN A 97 -2.00 8.71 -3.64
CA ASN A 97 -0.81 9.06 -4.41
C ASN A 97 -0.08 7.84 -4.95
N TRP A 98 0.17 7.84 -6.25
CA TRP A 98 1.05 6.86 -6.87
C TRP A 98 2.49 7.17 -6.49
N THR A 99 3.14 6.27 -5.78
CA THR A 99 4.43 6.57 -5.13
C THR A 99 5.63 6.19 -5.99
N MET A 100 5.76 4.93 -6.37
CA MET A 100 6.94 4.44 -7.10
C MET A 100 6.70 4.30 -8.61
N ASN A 101 5.46 4.17 -9.08
CA ASN A 101 5.15 4.14 -10.52
C ASN A 101 4.90 5.56 -11.02
N ARG A 102 5.95 6.23 -11.51
CA ARG A 102 5.95 7.67 -11.79
C ARG A 102 6.53 7.99 -13.18
N GLY A 103 5.76 7.67 -14.20
CA GLY A 103 6.11 8.01 -15.57
C GLY A 103 6.21 9.52 -15.84
N ASP A 104 5.51 10.34 -15.07
CA ASP A 104 5.58 11.80 -15.12
C ASP A 104 6.95 12.31 -14.66
N VAL A 105 7.44 11.82 -13.53
CA VAL A 105 8.76 12.17 -12.96
C VAL A 105 9.90 11.66 -13.86
N LEU A 106 9.78 10.43 -14.34
CA LEU A 106 10.81 9.80 -15.18
C LEU A 106 10.95 10.41 -16.57
N LYS A 107 10.03 11.26 -17.02
CA LYS A 107 10.22 12.10 -18.20
C LYS A 107 11.28 13.17 -17.98
N GLN A 108 11.41 13.69 -16.76
CA GLN A 108 12.35 14.75 -16.38
C GLN A 108 13.64 14.15 -15.80
N HIS A 109 13.53 13.02 -15.10
CA HIS A 109 14.60 12.33 -14.39
C HIS A 109 14.71 10.85 -14.79
N PRO A 110 15.05 10.54 -16.06
CA PRO A 110 15.17 9.15 -16.54
C PRO A 110 16.23 8.34 -15.78
N GLU A 111 17.24 9.00 -15.22
CA GLU A 111 18.30 8.42 -14.40
C GLU A 111 17.79 7.86 -13.05
N TRP A 112 16.59 8.24 -12.61
CA TRP A 112 15.96 7.73 -11.40
C TRP A 112 15.24 6.39 -11.60
N SER A 113 15.21 5.91 -12.83
CA SER A 113 14.48 4.69 -13.17
C SER A 113 15.03 3.44 -12.49
N ALA A 114 14.12 2.52 -12.21
CA ALA A 114 14.48 1.16 -11.84
C ALA A 114 15.02 0.41 -13.08
N ILE A 115 16.04 -0.42 -12.85
CA ILE A 115 16.72 -1.23 -13.88
C ILE A 115 16.45 -2.70 -13.58
N SER A 116 16.05 -3.48 -14.59
CA SER A 116 15.84 -4.91 -14.46
C SER A 116 17.17 -5.66 -14.29
N ARG A 117 17.09 -6.93 -13.93
CA ARG A 117 18.26 -7.84 -13.86
C ARG A 117 18.91 -8.04 -15.24
N THR A 118 18.17 -7.85 -16.35
CA THR A 118 18.71 -7.88 -17.72
C THR A 118 19.37 -6.58 -18.14
N GLY A 119 19.36 -5.54 -17.31
CA GLY A 119 19.94 -4.23 -17.61
C GLY A 119 18.98 -3.26 -18.30
N ASP A 120 17.72 -3.63 -18.50
CA ASP A 120 16.72 -2.79 -19.14
C ASP A 120 16.18 -1.73 -18.19
N SER A 121 16.12 -0.47 -18.61
CA SER A 121 15.43 0.60 -17.90
C SER A 121 13.93 0.52 -18.14
N CYS A 122 13.13 0.66 -17.08
CA CYS A 122 11.67 0.72 -17.22
C CYS A 122 11.17 1.99 -17.94
N VAL A 123 12.03 2.98 -18.20
CA VAL A 123 11.69 4.14 -19.06
C VAL A 123 11.63 3.74 -20.53
N THR A 124 12.65 3.02 -21.00
CA THR A 124 12.79 2.64 -22.40
C THR A 124 12.12 1.32 -22.72
N LYS A 125 12.04 0.41 -21.72
CA LYS A 125 11.42 -0.90 -21.84
C LYS A 125 10.53 -1.16 -20.62
N PRO A 126 9.35 -0.52 -20.53
CA PRO A 126 8.43 -0.74 -19.43
C PRO A 126 8.01 -2.22 -19.35
N PRO A 127 8.04 -2.84 -18.15
CA PRO A 127 7.55 -4.20 -18.00
C PRO A 127 6.03 -4.26 -18.15
N TYR A 128 5.51 -5.26 -18.82
CA TYR A 128 4.09 -5.57 -19.04
C TYR A 128 3.30 -4.50 -19.80
N VAL A 129 3.25 -3.25 -19.29
CA VAL A 129 2.42 -2.17 -19.85
C VAL A 129 3.17 -0.85 -19.90
N GLY A 130 2.87 -0.02 -20.92
CA GLY A 130 3.62 1.20 -21.22
C GLY A 130 3.68 2.25 -20.11
N TYR A 131 2.74 2.23 -19.17
CA TYR A 131 2.71 3.16 -18.04
C TYR A 131 3.48 2.65 -16.80
N TYR A 132 4.00 1.41 -16.79
CA TYR A 132 4.83 0.87 -15.71
C TYR A 132 6.24 1.46 -15.77
N LYS A 133 6.40 2.63 -15.17
CA LYS A 133 7.65 3.39 -15.16
C LYS A 133 8.05 3.67 -13.71
N TRP A 134 8.89 2.81 -13.18
CA TRP A 134 9.19 2.70 -11.76
C TRP A 134 10.43 3.49 -11.35
N LEU A 135 10.32 4.26 -10.27
CA LEU A 135 11.44 4.87 -9.57
C LEU A 135 12.25 3.81 -8.81
N CYS A 136 13.55 4.06 -8.64
CA CYS A 136 14.38 3.24 -7.77
C CYS A 136 14.29 3.72 -6.31
N PRO A 137 13.79 2.91 -5.35
CA PRO A 137 13.61 3.33 -3.96
C PRO A 137 14.93 3.56 -3.19
N SER A 138 16.05 3.05 -3.71
CA SER A 138 17.37 3.17 -3.06
C SER A 138 18.12 4.45 -3.42
N LYS A 139 17.62 5.25 -4.36
CA LYS A 139 18.26 6.52 -4.75
C LYS A 139 17.89 7.62 -3.75
N PRO A 140 18.88 8.32 -3.14
CA PRO A 140 18.60 9.42 -2.23
C PRO A 140 17.74 10.52 -2.86
N GLU A 141 18.00 10.85 -4.13
CA GLU A 141 17.27 11.90 -4.87
C GLU A 141 15.78 11.54 -5.03
N VAL A 142 15.45 10.25 -5.21
CA VAL A 142 14.07 9.77 -5.26
C VAL A 142 13.42 9.87 -3.89
N GLN A 143 14.13 9.52 -2.82
CA GLN A 143 13.61 9.61 -1.46
C GLN A 143 13.34 11.08 -1.07
N ASP A 144 14.25 11.99 -1.42
CA ASP A 144 14.08 13.42 -1.17
C ASP A 144 12.92 14.00 -1.99
N PHE A 145 12.79 13.63 -3.25
CA PHE A 145 11.64 14.01 -4.08
C PHE A 145 10.31 13.57 -3.45
N LEU A 146 10.18 12.32 -3.03
CA LEU A 146 8.96 11.78 -2.44
C LEU A 146 8.60 12.46 -1.10
N LYS A 147 9.60 12.78 -0.27
CA LYS A 147 9.39 13.56 0.98
C LYS A 147 8.86 14.96 0.69
N ASN A 148 9.49 15.66 -0.26
CA ASN A 148 9.08 17.02 -0.62
C ASN A 148 7.66 17.04 -1.25
N GLU A 149 7.32 16.04 -2.05
CA GLU A 149 5.98 15.86 -2.61
C GLU A 149 4.95 15.61 -1.48
N ALA A 150 5.27 14.70 -0.55
CA ALA A 150 4.41 14.42 0.60
C ALA A 150 4.19 15.66 1.47
N ASP A 151 5.25 16.42 1.76
CA ASP A 151 5.18 17.67 2.51
C ASP A 151 4.28 18.70 1.81
N THR A 152 4.44 18.88 0.49
CA THR A 152 3.60 19.75 -0.34
C THR A 152 2.12 19.33 -0.31
N ILE A 153 1.83 18.04 -0.41
CA ILE A 153 0.48 17.51 -0.33
C ILE A 153 -0.11 17.77 1.05
N LEU A 154 0.63 17.41 2.09
CA LEU A 154 0.15 17.44 3.47
C LEU A 154 0.10 18.84 4.07
N SER A 155 0.75 19.86 3.49
CA SER A 155 0.59 21.26 3.89
C SER A 155 -0.83 21.79 3.64
N LYS A 156 -1.59 21.15 2.74
CA LYS A 156 -2.95 21.60 2.36
C LYS A 156 -3.97 21.28 3.47
N LYS A 157 -4.67 22.29 3.98
CA LYS A 157 -5.60 22.17 5.11
C LYS A 157 -6.81 21.28 4.85
N TYR A 158 -7.20 21.11 3.59
CA TYR A 158 -8.34 20.28 3.22
C TYR A 158 -7.99 18.76 3.13
N ILE A 159 -6.73 18.38 3.15
CA ILE A 159 -6.27 16.99 3.13
C ILE A 159 -6.10 16.48 4.57
N ASP A 160 -6.70 15.35 4.93
CA ASP A 160 -6.61 14.74 6.26
C ASP A 160 -5.53 13.67 6.36
N GLY A 161 -5.05 13.14 5.22
CA GLY A 161 -4.02 12.11 5.22
C GLY A 161 -3.45 11.83 3.83
N LEU A 162 -2.39 11.02 3.81
CA LEU A 162 -1.74 10.51 2.61
C LEU A 162 -1.98 9.01 2.49
N HIS A 163 -2.45 8.57 1.32
CA HIS A 163 -2.66 7.17 0.99
C HIS A 163 -1.70 6.77 -0.12
N LEU A 164 -0.74 5.90 0.20
CA LEU A 164 0.29 5.45 -0.72
C LEU A 164 -0.22 4.31 -1.59
N ASP A 165 -0.17 4.48 -2.91
CA ASP A 165 -0.36 3.38 -3.85
C ASP A 165 0.91 3.17 -4.67
N TYR A 166 1.03 2.03 -5.32
CA TYR A 166 2.26 1.63 -6.01
C TYR A 166 3.52 1.79 -5.14
N ILE A 167 3.38 1.72 -3.82
CA ILE A 167 4.50 1.73 -2.88
C ILE A 167 5.13 0.34 -2.80
N ARG A 168 5.82 -0.03 -3.87
CA ARG A 168 6.34 -1.36 -4.12
C ARG A 168 7.34 -1.36 -5.27
N PHE A 169 8.02 -2.48 -5.48
CA PHE A 169 8.68 -2.74 -6.75
C PHE A 169 7.67 -3.11 -7.84
N CYS A 170 8.14 -3.11 -9.10
CA CYS A 170 7.40 -3.72 -10.20
C CYS A 170 7.03 -5.16 -9.86
N ASP A 171 5.97 -5.66 -10.46
CA ASP A 171 5.54 -7.04 -10.32
C ASP A 171 6.63 -7.98 -10.84
N VAL A 172 7.26 -8.70 -9.93
CA VAL A 172 8.23 -9.75 -10.26
C VAL A 172 7.51 -10.98 -10.76
N VAL A 173 6.34 -11.23 -10.16
CA VAL A 173 5.38 -12.26 -10.57
C VAL A 173 4.00 -11.60 -10.61
N LEU A 174 3.30 -11.74 -11.73
CA LEU A 174 1.92 -11.27 -11.89
C LEU A 174 0.93 -12.20 -11.17
N PRO A 175 -0.26 -11.70 -10.80
CA PRO A 175 -1.39 -12.55 -10.47
C PRO A 175 -1.68 -13.56 -11.59
N LEU A 176 -2.12 -14.75 -11.20
CA LEU A 176 -2.20 -15.91 -12.09
C LEU A 176 -3.13 -15.68 -13.31
N ASN A 177 -4.24 -14.94 -13.12
CA ASN A 177 -5.18 -14.62 -14.19
C ASN A 177 -4.58 -13.77 -15.33
N LEU A 178 -3.43 -13.12 -15.09
CA LEU A 178 -2.77 -12.28 -16.08
C LEU A 178 -1.70 -13.03 -16.91
N TRP A 179 -1.31 -14.25 -16.52
CA TRP A 179 -0.26 -14.98 -17.20
C TRP A 179 -0.58 -15.27 -18.67
N ASP A 180 -1.81 -15.71 -18.95
CA ASP A 180 -2.25 -15.96 -20.33
C ASP A 180 -2.31 -14.68 -21.16
N THR A 181 -2.76 -13.57 -20.57
CA THR A 181 -2.82 -12.25 -21.21
C THR A 181 -1.46 -11.79 -21.69
N TYR A 182 -0.42 -11.98 -20.87
CA TYR A 182 0.95 -11.57 -21.19
C TYR A 182 1.80 -12.71 -21.78
N LYS A 183 1.21 -13.92 -21.97
CA LYS A 183 1.90 -15.11 -22.48
C LYS A 183 3.17 -15.43 -21.66
N LEU A 184 3.07 -15.38 -20.37
CA LEU A 184 4.18 -15.59 -19.43
C LEU A 184 3.95 -16.84 -18.59
N ASP A 185 5.03 -17.56 -18.31
CA ASP A 185 5.12 -18.57 -17.26
C ASP A 185 6.06 -18.02 -16.17
N GLN A 186 5.47 -17.60 -15.05
CA GLN A 186 6.21 -17.02 -13.92
C GLN A 186 6.21 -17.92 -12.70
N ARG A 187 6.27 -19.24 -12.90
CA ARG A 187 6.54 -20.20 -11.80
C ARG A 187 7.90 -19.93 -11.13
N THR A 188 8.82 -19.32 -11.88
CA THR A 188 10.08 -18.74 -11.39
C THR A 188 10.15 -17.26 -11.70
N GLU A 189 10.99 -16.51 -10.96
CA GLU A 189 11.20 -15.09 -11.21
C GLU A 189 12.01 -14.89 -12.49
N LEU A 190 11.42 -14.21 -13.48
CA LEU A 190 12.07 -13.95 -14.75
C LEU A 190 12.98 -12.70 -14.65
N PRO A 191 14.24 -12.74 -15.14
CA PRO A 191 15.19 -11.63 -15.01
C PRO A 191 14.71 -10.30 -15.58
N ALA A 192 13.89 -10.32 -16.64
CA ALA A 192 13.36 -9.11 -17.28
C ALA A 192 12.36 -8.34 -16.38
N TYR A 193 11.79 -9.00 -15.38
CA TYR A 193 10.79 -8.42 -14.46
C TYR A 193 11.32 -8.28 -13.02
N ASP A 194 12.55 -8.72 -12.75
CA ASP A 194 13.18 -8.59 -11.44
C ASP A 194 13.95 -7.26 -11.33
N PHE A 195 13.47 -6.35 -10.47
CA PHE A 195 13.99 -5.00 -10.22
C PHE A 195 14.41 -4.84 -8.75
N CYS A 196 15.27 -3.91 -8.31
CA CYS A 196 16.10 -3.00 -9.11
C CYS A 196 17.55 -3.42 -9.03
N TYR A 197 18.21 -3.51 -10.18
CA TYR A 197 19.64 -3.82 -10.30
C TYR A 197 20.46 -2.61 -10.82
N CYS A 198 20.00 -1.38 -10.59
CA CYS A 198 20.78 -0.19 -10.92
C CYS A 198 22.07 -0.12 -10.07
N LYS A 199 23.02 0.69 -10.53
CA LYS A 199 24.32 0.84 -9.83
C LYS A 199 24.16 1.15 -8.35
N THR A 200 23.25 2.06 -7.97
CA THR A 200 22.98 2.42 -6.57
C THR A 200 22.56 1.21 -5.72
N CYS A 201 21.65 0.37 -6.22
CA CYS A 201 21.22 -0.83 -5.50
C CYS A 201 22.34 -1.85 -5.39
N ARG A 202 23.10 -2.07 -6.46
CA ARG A 202 24.21 -3.03 -6.50
C ARG A 202 25.33 -2.65 -5.54
N ASP A 203 25.76 -1.39 -5.59
CA ASP A 203 26.82 -0.86 -4.72
C ASP A 203 26.40 -0.92 -3.24
N ALA A 204 25.15 -0.51 -2.93
CA ALA A 204 24.64 -0.54 -1.57
C ALA A 204 24.50 -1.96 -1.00
N TYR A 205 24.13 -2.94 -1.84
CA TYR A 205 24.09 -4.35 -1.45
C TYR A 205 25.49 -4.91 -1.27
N ALA A 206 26.40 -4.64 -2.22
CA ALA A 206 27.78 -5.10 -2.18
C ALA A 206 28.53 -4.55 -0.95
N ALA A 207 28.31 -3.29 -0.58
CA ALA A 207 28.88 -2.69 0.63
C ALA A 207 28.47 -3.42 1.91
N LYS A 208 27.26 -4.04 1.94
CA LYS A 208 26.76 -4.80 3.11
C LYS A 208 27.16 -6.27 3.12
N THR A 209 27.37 -6.87 1.95
CA THR A 209 27.49 -8.33 1.81
C THR A 209 28.79 -8.80 1.16
N GLY A 210 29.55 -7.88 0.56
CA GLY A 210 30.73 -8.20 -0.25
C GLY A 210 30.39 -8.76 -1.65
N ASN A 211 29.11 -8.90 -2.03
CA ASN A 211 28.68 -9.55 -3.28
C ASN A 211 27.87 -8.61 -4.16
N ASP A 212 28.13 -8.61 -5.47
CA ASP A 212 27.23 -7.99 -6.44
C ASP A 212 25.98 -8.88 -6.62
N PRO A 213 24.75 -8.36 -6.52
CA PRO A 213 23.54 -9.15 -6.72
C PRO A 213 23.42 -9.76 -8.13
N LEU A 214 24.10 -9.23 -9.15
CA LEU A 214 24.18 -9.83 -10.48
C LEU A 214 24.98 -11.14 -10.50
N SER A 215 25.90 -11.34 -9.56
CA SER A 215 26.68 -12.57 -9.44
C SER A 215 25.93 -13.70 -8.74
N LEU A 216 24.78 -13.42 -8.15
CA LEU A 216 23.97 -14.42 -7.44
C LEU A 216 23.37 -15.41 -8.43
N ARG A 217 23.61 -16.70 -8.21
CA ARG A 217 23.06 -17.77 -9.05
C ARG A 217 21.54 -17.87 -8.95
N TYR A 218 21.00 -17.70 -7.73
CA TYR A 218 19.56 -17.76 -7.41
C TYR A 218 19.17 -16.56 -6.55
N PRO A 219 19.02 -15.35 -7.15
CA PRO A 219 18.73 -14.12 -6.39
C PRO A 219 17.35 -14.15 -5.72
N ASP A 220 16.39 -14.88 -6.27
CA ASP A 220 15.07 -15.14 -5.70
C ASP A 220 15.13 -15.97 -4.40
N ALA A 221 16.08 -16.89 -4.29
CA ALA A 221 16.32 -17.68 -3.08
C ALA A 221 17.25 -16.97 -2.08
N GLN A 222 17.97 -15.92 -2.49
CA GLN A 222 18.94 -15.24 -1.63
C GLN A 222 18.24 -14.32 -0.61
N VAL A 223 18.17 -14.75 0.63
CA VAL A 223 17.47 -14.06 1.72
C VAL A 223 17.97 -12.61 1.89
N SER A 224 19.31 -12.41 1.91
CA SER A 224 19.89 -11.07 2.08
C SER A 224 19.51 -10.10 0.96
N TRP A 225 19.37 -10.59 -0.30
CA TRP A 225 18.95 -9.77 -1.43
C TRP A 225 17.44 -9.43 -1.37
N ARG A 226 16.60 -10.38 -0.95
CA ARG A 226 15.18 -10.12 -0.72
C ARG A 226 14.98 -9.10 0.38
N LEU A 227 15.65 -9.28 1.55
CA LEU A 227 15.58 -8.34 2.67
C LEU A 227 16.11 -6.95 2.31
N PHE A 228 17.17 -6.86 1.50
CA PHE A 228 17.65 -5.57 0.99
C PHE A 228 16.56 -4.80 0.25
N ARG A 229 15.80 -5.47 -0.63
CA ARG A 229 14.70 -4.85 -1.39
C ARG A 229 13.50 -4.51 -0.51
N TYR A 230 13.11 -5.38 0.42
CA TYR A 230 12.06 -5.05 1.39
C TYR A 230 12.43 -3.78 2.17
N ASN A 231 13.64 -3.73 2.70
CA ASN A 231 14.13 -2.60 3.46
C ASN A 231 14.22 -1.30 2.64
N ALA A 232 14.46 -1.38 1.33
CA ALA A 232 14.45 -0.20 0.47
C ALA A 232 13.06 0.46 0.43
N ILE A 233 11.98 -0.33 0.33
CA ILE A 233 10.60 0.20 0.39
C ILE A 233 10.22 0.59 1.82
N ASN A 234 10.55 -0.23 2.83
CA ASN A 234 10.28 0.08 4.24
C ASN A 234 10.87 1.44 4.64
N ASN A 235 12.09 1.74 4.15
CA ASN A 235 12.75 3.01 4.41
C ASN A 235 11.99 4.20 3.78
N VAL A 236 11.50 4.06 2.54
CA VAL A 236 10.68 5.11 1.90
C VAL A 236 9.39 5.33 2.70
N VAL A 237 8.66 4.26 3.03
CA VAL A 237 7.40 4.37 3.80
C VAL A 237 7.64 5.04 5.14
N ASN A 238 8.66 4.62 5.88
CA ASN A 238 8.95 5.19 7.21
C ASN A 238 9.34 6.67 7.14
N GLN A 239 10.07 7.09 6.10
CA GLN A 239 10.36 8.52 5.88
C GLN A 239 9.08 9.31 5.58
N LEU A 240 8.18 8.78 4.74
CA LEU A 240 6.90 9.43 4.44
C LEU A 240 5.97 9.47 5.66
N ALA A 241 6.01 8.45 6.51
CA ALA A 241 5.27 8.42 7.77
C ALA A 241 5.74 9.55 8.72
N VAL A 242 7.05 9.77 8.82
CA VAL A 242 7.59 10.90 9.60
C VAL A 242 7.04 12.24 9.06
N VAL A 243 7.05 12.44 7.74
CA VAL A 243 6.49 13.67 7.14
C VAL A 243 5.00 13.82 7.46
N ALA A 244 4.20 12.76 7.32
CA ALA A 244 2.76 12.81 7.62
C ALA A 244 2.49 13.17 9.10
N HIS A 245 3.20 12.52 10.01
CA HIS A 245 3.04 12.77 11.44
C HIS A 245 3.52 14.17 11.87
N GLN A 246 4.53 14.76 11.20
CA GLN A 246 4.93 16.16 11.41
C GLN A 246 3.80 17.15 11.06
N HIS A 247 2.95 16.81 10.08
CA HIS A 247 1.74 17.56 9.76
C HIS A 247 0.53 17.21 10.64
N ASN A 248 0.67 16.32 11.63
CA ASN A 248 -0.43 15.75 12.43
C ASN A 248 -1.51 15.10 11.55
N LYS A 249 -1.11 14.42 10.46
CA LYS A 249 -1.98 13.76 9.50
C LYS A 249 -1.68 12.28 9.41
N LYS A 250 -2.70 11.52 8.97
CA LYS A 250 -2.61 10.06 8.85
C LYS A 250 -1.87 9.66 7.58
N ILE A 251 -1.23 8.49 7.66
CA ILE A 251 -0.64 7.82 6.49
C ILE A 251 -1.16 6.39 6.39
N SER A 252 -1.46 5.96 5.17
CA SER A 252 -1.95 4.62 4.88
C SER A 252 -1.42 4.14 3.53
N ALA A 253 -1.62 2.85 3.22
CA ALA A 253 -1.20 2.33 1.92
C ALA A 253 -2.18 1.29 1.36
N ALA A 254 -2.33 1.29 0.02
CA ALA A 254 -2.83 0.16 -0.73
C ALA A 254 -1.72 -0.89 -0.84
N VAL A 255 -2.02 -2.12 -0.41
CA VAL A 255 -1.03 -3.20 -0.36
C VAL A 255 -1.58 -4.47 -1.02
N PHE A 256 -0.70 -5.38 -1.40
CA PHE A 256 -1.10 -6.69 -1.89
C PHE A 256 -1.83 -7.49 -0.81
N PRO A 257 -2.74 -8.42 -1.16
CA PRO A 257 -3.80 -8.89 -0.28
C PRO A 257 -3.32 -9.58 1.00
N ILE A 258 -2.25 -10.37 0.89
CA ILE A 258 -1.67 -11.07 2.05
C ILE A 258 -0.17 -10.86 2.11
N PRO A 259 0.45 -10.88 3.32
CA PRO A 259 1.85 -10.54 3.51
C PRO A 259 2.82 -11.37 2.67
N GLU A 260 2.57 -12.67 2.53
CA GLU A 260 3.44 -13.57 1.77
C GLU A 260 3.41 -13.26 0.28
N LEU A 261 2.23 -13.10 -0.32
CA LEU A 261 2.09 -12.70 -1.73
C LEU A 261 2.71 -11.32 -1.99
N ALA A 262 2.51 -10.37 -1.09
CA ALA A 262 3.08 -9.03 -1.18
C ALA A 262 4.62 -9.06 -1.23
N ARG A 263 5.25 -9.83 -0.35
CA ARG A 263 6.71 -10.04 -0.33
C ARG A 263 7.22 -10.73 -1.59
N ARG A 264 6.53 -11.76 -2.03
CA ARG A 264 6.94 -12.55 -3.20
C ARG A 264 6.75 -11.78 -4.49
N MET A 265 5.55 -11.23 -4.72
CA MET A 265 5.16 -10.70 -6.02
C MET A 265 5.71 -9.30 -6.27
N VAL A 266 5.77 -8.45 -5.24
CA VAL A 266 6.06 -7.02 -5.39
C VAL A 266 7.02 -6.44 -4.36
N ARG A 267 7.64 -7.29 -3.55
CA ARG A 267 8.60 -6.90 -2.50
C ARG A 267 8.02 -5.94 -1.45
N GLN A 268 6.71 -6.00 -1.22
CA GLN A 268 6.05 -5.27 -0.13
C GLN A 268 6.15 -6.07 1.17
N ASP A 269 6.72 -5.47 2.21
CA ASP A 269 6.78 -6.04 3.56
C ASP A 269 5.93 -5.20 4.52
N TRP A 270 4.68 -4.99 4.14
CA TRP A 270 3.78 -4.00 4.71
C TRP A 270 3.41 -4.22 6.18
N THR A 271 3.59 -5.41 6.70
CA THR A 271 3.38 -5.69 8.12
C THR A 271 4.45 -5.09 9.05
N ASN A 272 5.53 -4.59 8.46
CA ASN A 272 6.64 -3.92 9.18
C ASN A 272 6.69 -2.40 8.90
N TRP A 273 5.61 -1.84 8.35
CA TRP A 273 5.54 -0.42 8.03
C TRP A 273 4.92 0.39 9.17
N ASN A 274 5.42 1.60 9.38
CA ASN A 274 4.86 2.55 10.35
C ASN A 274 3.67 3.31 9.73
N LEU A 275 2.54 2.63 9.59
CA LEU A 275 1.31 3.17 9.02
C LEU A 275 0.21 3.27 10.08
N ASP A 276 -0.67 4.27 9.93
CA ASP A 276 -1.86 4.41 10.75
C ASP A 276 -3.00 3.47 10.32
N MET A 277 -2.98 3.01 9.06
CA MET A 277 -3.99 2.12 8.47
C MET A 277 -3.40 1.37 7.26
N VAL A 278 -3.92 0.16 6.98
CA VAL A 278 -3.58 -0.59 5.77
C VAL A 278 -4.83 -0.99 5.00
N PHE A 279 -4.70 -1.01 3.67
CA PHE A 279 -5.77 -1.31 2.73
C PHE A 279 -5.33 -2.41 1.77
N PRO A 280 -5.34 -3.70 2.19
CA PRO A 280 -5.02 -4.81 1.30
C PRO A 280 -6.04 -4.89 0.15
N MET A 281 -5.56 -4.90 -1.08
CA MET A 281 -6.35 -5.07 -2.30
C MET A 281 -6.73 -6.55 -2.47
N ILE A 282 -7.78 -6.99 -1.74
CA ILE A 282 -8.23 -8.38 -1.73
C ILE A 282 -9.17 -8.60 -2.93
N TYR A 283 -8.62 -8.41 -4.13
CA TYR A 283 -9.31 -8.56 -5.41
C TYR A 283 -9.28 -10.04 -5.81
N HIS A 284 -10.21 -10.83 -5.27
CA HIS A 284 -10.18 -12.29 -5.35
C HIS A 284 -10.15 -12.82 -6.77
N GLY A 285 -10.80 -12.12 -7.73
CA GLY A 285 -10.78 -12.49 -9.14
C GLY A 285 -9.38 -12.48 -9.76
N PHE A 286 -8.49 -11.56 -9.36
CA PHE A 286 -7.11 -11.51 -9.84
C PHE A 286 -6.29 -12.74 -9.44
N TYR A 287 -6.65 -13.37 -8.32
CA TYR A 287 -5.95 -14.55 -7.78
C TYR A 287 -6.66 -15.86 -8.12
N GLN A 288 -7.77 -15.79 -8.88
CA GLN A 288 -8.66 -16.92 -9.21
C GLN A 288 -9.19 -17.62 -7.95
N GLU A 289 -9.44 -16.84 -6.90
CA GLU A 289 -9.94 -17.31 -5.63
C GLU A 289 -11.46 -17.13 -5.49
N LYS A 290 -12.05 -17.89 -4.58
CA LYS A 290 -13.48 -17.76 -4.24
C LYS A 290 -13.70 -16.57 -3.31
N VAL A 291 -14.94 -16.04 -3.29
CA VAL A 291 -15.33 -14.93 -2.40
C VAL A 291 -14.97 -15.19 -0.91
N ALA A 292 -15.06 -16.45 -0.45
CA ALA A 292 -14.69 -16.81 0.93
C ALA A 292 -13.22 -16.54 1.28
N TRP A 293 -12.31 -16.59 0.27
CA TRP A 293 -10.89 -16.27 0.47
C TRP A 293 -10.65 -14.84 1.00
N ILE A 294 -11.60 -13.93 0.80
CA ILE A 294 -11.55 -12.58 1.37
C ILE A 294 -11.39 -12.66 2.90
N GLY A 295 -12.12 -13.56 3.55
CA GLY A 295 -12.02 -13.78 4.99
C GLY A 295 -10.65 -14.30 5.40
N ASP A 296 -10.11 -15.28 4.69
CA ASP A 296 -8.79 -15.87 4.98
C ASP A 296 -7.67 -14.83 4.81
N ALA A 297 -7.75 -14.02 3.75
CA ALA A 297 -6.78 -12.94 3.50
C ALA A 297 -6.80 -11.86 4.59
N VAL A 298 -8.00 -11.47 5.06
CA VAL A 298 -8.14 -10.54 6.19
C VAL A 298 -7.57 -11.14 7.46
N ALA A 299 -7.92 -12.39 7.79
CA ALA A 299 -7.45 -13.08 8.99
C ALA A 299 -5.90 -13.17 9.02
N GLU A 300 -5.29 -13.47 7.86
CA GLU A 300 -3.83 -13.50 7.74
C GLU A 300 -3.23 -12.10 7.95
N GLY A 301 -3.77 -11.08 7.27
CA GLY A 301 -3.31 -9.70 7.40
C GLY A 301 -3.37 -9.19 8.84
N VAL A 302 -4.52 -9.33 9.51
CA VAL A 302 -4.72 -8.92 10.90
C VAL A 302 -3.77 -9.63 11.86
N ARG A 303 -3.50 -10.93 11.62
CA ARG A 303 -2.58 -11.73 12.46
C ARG A 303 -1.15 -11.19 12.49
N PHE A 304 -0.69 -10.58 11.39
CA PHE A 304 0.70 -10.14 11.24
C PHE A 304 0.89 -8.64 11.47
N LEU A 305 -0.18 -7.86 11.57
CA LEU A 305 -0.10 -6.44 11.92
C LEU A 305 0.23 -6.23 13.40
N GLU A 306 0.78 -5.07 13.72
CA GLU A 306 0.90 -4.62 15.10
C GLU A 306 -0.49 -4.37 15.71
N ASP A 307 -0.61 -4.61 17.02
CA ASP A 307 -1.86 -4.38 17.74
C ASP A 307 -2.30 -2.92 17.59
N GLY A 308 -3.54 -2.73 17.15
CA GLY A 308 -4.16 -1.42 17.00
C GLY A 308 -4.06 -0.79 15.58
N VAL A 309 -3.31 -1.36 14.64
CA VAL A 309 -3.32 -0.89 13.24
C VAL A 309 -4.55 -1.47 12.52
N PRO A 310 -5.52 -0.63 12.12
CA PRO A 310 -6.72 -1.11 11.44
C PRO A 310 -6.42 -1.55 10.01
N LEU A 311 -6.98 -2.70 9.62
CA LEU A 311 -6.99 -3.23 8.28
C LEU A 311 -8.38 -3.01 7.66
N TYR A 312 -8.40 -2.34 6.50
CA TYR A 312 -9.61 -2.15 5.69
C TYR A 312 -9.53 -3.02 4.45
N ALA A 313 -10.45 -4.00 4.31
CA ALA A 313 -10.43 -4.91 3.17
C ALA A 313 -10.77 -4.17 1.88
N GLY A 314 -9.84 -4.06 0.96
CA GLY A 314 -10.04 -3.52 -0.38
C GLY A 314 -10.79 -4.53 -1.24
N LEU A 315 -11.99 -4.18 -1.71
CA LEU A 315 -12.81 -5.01 -2.56
C LEU A 315 -12.98 -4.36 -3.93
N PHE A 316 -12.68 -5.10 -5.00
CA PHE A 316 -12.92 -4.67 -6.37
C PHE A 316 -14.32 -5.07 -6.79
N LEU A 317 -15.20 -4.09 -7.01
CA LEU A 317 -16.61 -4.32 -7.26
C LEU A 317 -16.89 -5.15 -8.51
N SER A 318 -16.02 -5.09 -9.52
CA SER A 318 -16.15 -5.87 -10.75
C SER A 318 -15.84 -7.37 -10.60
N ASP A 319 -15.26 -7.79 -9.47
CA ASP A 319 -14.99 -9.21 -9.18
C ASP A 319 -16.27 -9.96 -8.71
N PHE A 320 -17.33 -9.24 -8.35
CA PHE A 320 -18.57 -9.83 -7.84
C PHE A 320 -19.63 -9.93 -8.93
N ASN A 321 -20.20 -11.12 -9.10
CA ASN A 321 -21.22 -11.39 -10.12
C ASN A 321 -22.60 -10.78 -9.77
N ASN A 322 -22.86 -10.56 -8.48
CA ASN A 322 -24.14 -10.06 -7.99
C ASN A 322 -24.04 -9.51 -6.56
N GLN A 323 -25.11 -8.86 -6.09
CA GLN A 323 -25.17 -8.23 -4.75
C GLN A 323 -25.07 -9.24 -3.59
N SER A 324 -25.52 -10.47 -3.78
CA SER A 324 -25.43 -11.53 -2.76
C SER A 324 -23.97 -11.95 -2.52
N GLU A 325 -23.19 -12.06 -3.59
CA GLU A 325 -21.74 -12.32 -3.49
C GLU A 325 -21.03 -11.16 -2.81
N LEU A 326 -21.36 -9.91 -3.17
CA LEU A 326 -20.81 -8.73 -2.52
C LEU A 326 -21.12 -8.70 -1.02
N ALA A 327 -22.38 -8.96 -0.64
CA ALA A 327 -22.77 -9.06 0.77
C ALA A 327 -21.99 -10.14 1.51
N SER A 328 -21.78 -11.30 0.88
CA SER A 328 -20.97 -12.38 1.44
C SER A 328 -19.49 -11.96 1.62
N GLY A 329 -18.91 -11.30 0.62
CA GLY A 329 -17.53 -10.78 0.70
C GLY A 329 -17.34 -9.75 1.82
N ILE A 330 -18.28 -8.82 1.98
CA ILE A 330 -18.30 -7.85 3.08
C ILE A 330 -18.34 -8.59 4.42
N LYS A 331 -19.24 -9.56 4.55
CA LYS A 331 -19.40 -10.35 5.79
C LYS A 331 -18.13 -11.15 6.09
N TYR A 332 -17.55 -11.85 5.14
CA TYR A 332 -16.29 -12.59 5.33
C TYR A 332 -15.17 -11.68 5.84
N ALA A 333 -15.04 -10.47 5.29
CA ALA A 333 -14.04 -9.53 5.75
C ALA A 333 -14.28 -9.08 7.20
N LEU A 334 -15.52 -8.70 7.54
CA LEU A 334 -15.86 -8.18 8.87
C LEU A 334 -15.82 -9.27 9.95
N ASP A 335 -16.30 -10.48 9.66
CA ASP A 335 -16.25 -11.63 10.58
C ASP A 335 -14.79 -12.02 10.92
N ASN A 336 -13.85 -11.73 10.03
CA ASN A 336 -12.41 -11.94 10.22
C ASN A 336 -11.65 -10.68 10.72
N LYS A 337 -12.36 -9.74 11.31
CA LYS A 337 -11.81 -8.57 12.05
C LYS A 337 -11.25 -7.46 11.15
N ALA A 338 -11.70 -7.34 9.89
CA ALA A 338 -11.46 -6.10 9.17
C ALA A 338 -12.11 -4.93 9.94
N ALA A 339 -11.42 -3.80 10.06
CA ALA A 339 -11.95 -2.57 10.65
C ALA A 339 -13.05 -1.94 9.76
N GLY A 340 -13.14 -2.39 8.51
CA GLY A 340 -14.14 -1.99 7.53
C GLY A 340 -13.74 -2.45 6.13
N ILE A 341 -14.48 -1.94 5.16
CA ILE A 341 -14.30 -2.22 3.74
C ILE A 341 -13.80 -0.95 3.03
N CYS A 342 -12.99 -1.11 2.01
CA CYS A 342 -12.70 -0.06 1.05
C CYS A 342 -13.09 -0.51 -0.36
N PHE A 343 -14.00 0.19 -1.01
CA PHE A 343 -14.46 -0.18 -2.36
C PHE A 343 -13.60 0.46 -3.45
N PHE A 344 -13.28 -0.33 -4.46
CA PHE A 344 -12.69 0.10 -5.72
C PHE A 344 -13.60 -0.28 -6.89
N GLY A 345 -13.85 0.67 -7.85
CA GLY A 345 -14.60 0.39 -9.08
C GLY A 345 -15.99 0.99 -9.10
N GLY A 346 -16.34 2.13 -8.79
CA GLY A 346 -17.64 2.79 -9.00
C GLY A 346 -18.74 2.34 -8.02
N VAL A 347 -18.92 3.09 -6.95
CA VAL A 347 -19.93 2.81 -5.92
C VAL A 347 -21.29 3.33 -6.36
N THR A 348 -22.23 2.41 -6.56
CA THR A 348 -23.63 2.69 -6.90
C THR A 348 -24.54 2.69 -5.65
N ASP A 349 -25.77 3.16 -5.80
CA ASP A 349 -26.77 3.11 -4.71
C ASP A 349 -27.06 1.65 -4.27
N GLU A 350 -26.98 0.68 -5.19
CA GLU A 350 -27.13 -0.74 -4.88
C GLU A 350 -25.99 -1.28 -4.02
N VAL A 351 -24.74 -0.88 -4.32
CA VAL A 351 -23.57 -1.23 -3.50
C VAL A 351 -23.71 -0.65 -2.08
N LEU A 352 -24.18 0.59 -1.96
CA LEU A 352 -24.42 1.22 -0.66
C LEU A 352 -25.56 0.56 0.12
N ALA A 353 -26.63 0.14 -0.56
CA ALA A 353 -27.72 -0.62 0.06
C ALA A 353 -27.21 -1.99 0.58
N THR A 354 -26.40 -2.69 -0.23
CA THR A 354 -25.77 -3.95 0.16
C THR A 354 -24.85 -3.78 1.37
N LEU A 355 -24.04 -2.72 1.41
CA LEU A 355 -23.21 -2.41 2.53
C LEU A 355 -24.03 -2.21 3.81
N LYS A 356 -25.09 -1.41 3.77
CA LYS A 356 -25.99 -1.18 4.91
C LYS A 356 -26.56 -2.48 5.44
N GLN A 357 -27.08 -3.33 4.53
CA GLN A 357 -27.68 -4.61 4.90
C GLN A 357 -26.66 -5.56 5.52
N ALA A 358 -25.44 -5.62 4.99
CA ALA A 358 -24.39 -6.52 5.50
C ALA A 358 -23.79 -6.06 6.84
N THR A 359 -24.03 -4.80 7.25
CA THR A 359 -23.45 -4.18 8.47
C THR A 359 -24.50 -3.83 9.52
N SER A 360 -25.79 -4.13 9.27
CA SER A 360 -26.91 -4.01 10.21
C SER A 360 -26.97 -5.24 11.11
#